data_1b4c8cda3df12afa8013137b7d5fe162
#
_entry.id   1b4c8cda3df12afa8013137b7d5fe162
#
_cell.length_a   1.000
_cell.length_b   1.000
_cell.length_c   1.000
_cell.angle_alpha   90.00
_cell.angle_beta   90.00
_cell.angle_gamma   90.00
#
_symmetry.space_group_name_H-M   'P 1'
#
loop_
_entity.id
_entity.type
_entity.pdbx_description
1 polymer ?
#
loop_
_entity_poly.entity_id
_entity_poly.type
_entity_poly.pdbx_seq_one_letter_code
_entity_poly.pdbx_strand_id
1 'polypeptide(L)'
;ASIQKINTNNPSILEARQRILYCLGIQSFTDGDYEKAKDYLTKSLIDKQYNYNTESLAYFWRGEANFRLNKPTEAQQDYLSFINTTGARHSDVYNLAHYNLGYCYFNNKSYTSALTWFRKFTNLEDNNKTLIADANNRIGDCYFINHDFENAEKSYSKVYALKGSGADYACFQQGFVQGLQKNYNGKIATLNRLISKFPNSEYIADAMYEIGRSYVMLN
;
A
#
# COMPACT_ATOMS: atom_id res chain seq x y z
N ALA A 1 21.93 -32.30 -6.78
CA ALA A 1 22.83 -31.30 -7.39
C ALA A 1 22.10 -29.96 -7.41
N SER A 2 22.71 -28.93 -6.84
CA SER A 2 22.07 -27.63 -6.75
C SER A 2 22.08 -26.97 -8.13
N ILE A 3 20.92 -26.58 -8.65
CA ILE A 3 20.76 -25.85 -9.91
C ILE A 3 21.64 -24.57 -9.96
N GLN A 4 22.01 -24.04 -8.79
CA GLN A 4 22.89 -22.90 -8.63
C GLN A 4 24.34 -23.17 -9.06
N LYS A 5 24.76 -24.42 -9.18
CA LYS A 5 26.14 -24.83 -9.53
C LYS A 5 26.31 -25.15 -11.05
N ILE A 6 25.25 -24.95 -11.84
CA ILE A 6 25.31 -25.18 -13.28
C ILE A 6 26.16 -24.06 -13.91
N ASN A 7 27.34 -24.41 -14.38
CA ASN A 7 28.20 -23.51 -15.14
C ASN A 7 27.98 -23.80 -16.64
N THR A 8 27.29 -22.88 -17.32
CA THR A 8 26.93 -23.01 -18.72
C THR A 8 26.68 -21.64 -19.34
N ASN A 9 26.92 -21.52 -20.65
CA ASN A 9 26.54 -20.35 -21.44
C ASN A 9 25.33 -20.64 -22.35
N ASN A 10 24.66 -21.80 -22.18
CA ASN A 10 23.49 -22.14 -22.99
C ASN A 10 22.27 -21.31 -22.51
N PRO A 11 21.70 -20.43 -23.38
CA PRO A 11 20.60 -19.54 -23.02
C PRO A 11 19.36 -20.29 -22.50
N SER A 12 19.03 -21.42 -23.09
CA SER A 12 17.85 -22.21 -22.66
C SER A 12 18.00 -22.79 -21.26
N ILE A 13 19.23 -23.20 -20.89
CA ILE A 13 19.52 -23.71 -19.55
C ILE A 13 19.50 -22.54 -18.54
N LEU A 14 20.01 -21.38 -18.93
CA LEU A 14 20.02 -20.18 -18.07
C LEU A 14 18.61 -19.64 -17.85
N GLU A 15 17.75 -19.64 -18.89
CA GLU A 15 16.32 -19.32 -18.73
C GLU A 15 15.62 -20.31 -17.79
N ALA A 16 15.84 -21.62 -17.99
CA ALA A 16 15.28 -22.62 -17.10
C ALA A 16 15.74 -22.43 -15.64
N ARG A 17 17.03 -22.09 -15.43
CA ARG A 17 17.58 -21.80 -14.10
C ARG A 17 16.89 -20.57 -13.50
N GLN A 18 16.73 -19.48 -14.24
CA GLN A 18 16.01 -18.29 -13.83
C GLN A 18 14.59 -18.62 -13.34
N ARG A 19 13.82 -19.36 -14.14
CA ARG A 19 12.44 -19.74 -13.82
C ARG A 19 12.35 -20.67 -12.59
N ILE A 20 13.24 -21.67 -12.48
CA ILE A 20 13.23 -22.57 -11.33
C ILE A 20 13.57 -21.82 -10.04
N LEU A 21 14.57 -20.93 -10.07
CA LEU A 21 14.91 -20.09 -8.90
C LEU A 21 13.77 -19.16 -8.51
N TYR A 22 13.08 -18.59 -9.49
CA TYR A 22 11.87 -17.81 -9.26
C TYR A 22 10.79 -18.67 -8.56
N CYS A 23 10.47 -19.85 -9.08
CA CYS A 23 9.48 -20.75 -8.48
C CYS A 23 9.85 -21.15 -7.03
N LEU A 24 11.12 -21.42 -6.76
CA LEU A 24 11.61 -21.71 -5.39
C LEU A 24 11.48 -20.49 -4.48
N GLY A 25 11.68 -19.28 -5.02
CA GLY A 25 11.43 -18.03 -4.32
C GLY A 25 9.97 -17.84 -3.94
N ILE A 26 9.06 -18.08 -4.88
CA ILE A 26 7.60 -18.03 -4.63
C ILE A 26 7.19 -19.07 -3.59
N GLN A 27 7.65 -20.31 -3.72
CA GLN A 27 7.37 -21.36 -2.74
C GLN A 27 7.82 -20.94 -1.33
N SER A 28 9.07 -20.44 -1.19
CA SER A 28 9.59 -19.99 0.09
C SER A 28 8.80 -18.80 0.66
N PHE A 29 8.33 -17.89 -0.20
CA PHE A 29 7.46 -16.78 0.20
C PHE A 29 6.12 -17.29 0.74
N THR A 30 5.50 -18.25 0.05
CA THR A 30 4.23 -18.87 0.47
C THR A 30 4.38 -19.61 1.80
N ASP A 31 5.52 -20.26 2.01
CA ASP A 31 5.87 -20.95 3.26
C ASP A 31 6.19 -19.98 4.42
N GLY A 32 6.23 -18.66 4.16
CA GLY A 32 6.56 -17.61 5.14
C GLY A 32 8.07 -17.42 5.38
N ASP A 33 8.94 -18.12 4.65
CA ASP A 33 10.40 -17.97 4.74
C ASP A 33 10.88 -16.85 3.81
N TYR A 34 10.65 -15.59 4.24
CA TYR A 34 10.91 -14.41 3.42
C TYR A 34 12.41 -14.17 3.15
N GLU A 35 13.31 -14.54 4.06
CA GLU A 35 14.75 -14.43 3.79
C GLU A 35 15.20 -15.40 2.70
N LYS A 36 14.71 -16.63 2.73
CA LYS A 36 15.00 -17.63 1.70
C LYS A 36 14.34 -17.27 0.37
N ALA A 37 13.11 -16.74 0.40
CA ALA A 37 12.44 -16.21 -0.79
C ALA A 37 13.29 -15.13 -1.47
N LYS A 38 13.76 -14.15 -0.69
CA LYS A 38 14.66 -13.09 -1.16
C LYS A 38 15.95 -13.64 -1.78
N ASP A 39 16.57 -14.65 -1.15
CA ASP A 39 17.79 -15.28 -1.67
C ASP A 39 17.55 -15.92 -3.04
N TYR A 40 16.50 -16.74 -3.18
CA TYR A 40 16.18 -17.39 -4.44
C TYR A 40 15.81 -16.39 -5.54
N LEU A 41 14.98 -15.36 -5.22
CA LEU A 41 14.60 -14.33 -6.17
C LEU A 41 15.79 -13.48 -6.61
N THR A 42 16.73 -13.19 -5.70
CA THR A 42 18.00 -12.51 -6.05
C THR A 42 18.84 -13.36 -7.01
N LYS A 43 18.93 -14.67 -6.79
CA LYS A 43 19.62 -15.59 -7.69
C LYS A 43 18.93 -15.71 -9.06
N SER A 44 17.59 -15.69 -9.09
CA SER A 44 16.83 -15.65 -10.34
C SER A 44 17.15 -14.40 -11.15
N LEU A 45 17.34 -13.26 -10.51
CA LEU A 45 17.65 -11.99 -11.16
C LEU A 45 19.10 -11.89 -11.71
N ILE A 46 19.98 -12.84 -11.41
CA ILE A 46 21.31 -12.94 -12.04
C ILE A 46 21.15 -13.21 -13.55
N ASP A 47 20.18 -14.05 -13.92
CA ASP A 47 19.89 -14.46 -15.29
C ASP A 47 18.71 -13.68 -15.91
N LYS A 48 18.41 -12.49 -15.42
CA LYS A 48 17.18 -11.73 -15.71
C LYS A 48 16.94 -11.47 -17.22
N GLN A 49 18.01 -11.42 -18.02
CA GLN A 49 17.95 -11.13 -19.46
C GLN A 49 17.33 -12.27 -20.30
N TYR A 50 17.15 -13.46 -19.74
CA TYR A 50 16.65 -14.61 -20.51
C TYR A 50 15.11 -14.71 -20.52
N ASN A 51 14.43 -14.17 -19.48
CA ASN A 51 12.98 -14.14 -19.45
C ASN A 51 12.48 -12.88 -18.72
N TYR A 52 11.99 -11.91 -19.49
CA TYR A 52 11.54 -10.60 -18.99
C TYR A 52 10.32 -10.69 -18.05
N ASN A 53 9.40 -11.65 -18.28
CA ASN A 53 8.27 -11.83 -17.37
C ASN A 53 8.72 -12.33 -16.02
N THR A 54 9.63 -13.30 -16.01
CA THR A 54 10.23 -13.83 -14.77
C THR A 54 11.06 -12.74 -14.07
N GLU A 55 11.80 -11.91 -14.81
CA GLU A 55 12.51 -10.75 -14.26
C GLU A 55 11.55 -9.81 -13.53
N SER A 56 10.48 -9.37 -14.21
CA SER A 56 9.48 -8.48 -13.64
C SER A 56 8.93 -9.03 -12.32
N LEU A 57 8.39 -10.24 -12.36
CA LEU A 57 7.76 -10.85 -11.20
C LEU A 57 8.77 -11.15 -10.07
N ALA A 58 10.03 -11.46 -10.41
CA ALA A 58 11.07 -11.66 -9.40
C ALA A 58 11.37 -10.38 -8.63
N TYR A 59 11.40 -9.22 -9.28
CA TYR A 59 11.49 -7.93 -8.59
C TYR A 59 10.29 -7.68 -7.69
N PHE A 60 9.07 -7.89 -8.20
CA PHE A 60 7.85 -7.68 -7.40
C PHE A 60 7.86 -8.53 -6.12
N TRP A 61 8.06 -9.84 -6.26
CA TRP A 61 8.01 -10.75 -5.11
C TRP A 61 9.20 -10.59 -4.16
N ARG A 62 10.36 -10.15 -4.64
CA ARG A 62 11.48 -9.78 -3.76
C ARG A 62 11.15 -8.51 -2.97
N GLY A 63 10.47 -7.55 -3.60
CA GLY A 63 9.91 -6.39 -2.92
C GLY A 63 8.93 -6.78 -1.82
N GLU A 64 8.00 -7.71 -2.10
CA GLU A 64 7.09 -8.28 -1.09
C GLU A 64 7.85 -8.93 0.08
N ALA A 65 8.86 -9.75 -0.22
CA ALA A 65 9.68 -10.38 0.81
C ALA A 65 10.41 -9.33 1.67
N ASN A 66 11.03 -8.33 1.05
CA ASN A 66 11.68 -7.24 1.76
C ASN A 66 10.70 -6.44 2.62
N PHE A 67 9.49 -6.18 2.12
CA PHE A 67 8.45 -5.47 2.88
C PHE A 67 8.04 -6.28 4.13
N ARG A 68 7.83 -7.60 4.00
CA ARG A 68 7.53 -8.50 5.12
C ARG A 68 8.67 -8.59 6.15
N LEU A 69 9.90 -8.42 5.70
CA LEU A 69 11.10 -8.36 6.54
C LEU A 69 11.33 -6.98 7.20
N ASN A 70 10.37 -6.07 7.07
CA ASN A 70 10.48 -4.69 7.56
C ASN A 70 11.69 -3.93 6.97
N LYS A 71 11.96 -4.15 5.68
CA LYS A 71 13.00 -3.48 4.88
C LYS A 71 12.36 -2.60 3.80
N PRO A 72 11.68 -1.50 4.17
CA PRO A 72 10.88 -0.71 3.23
C PRO A 72 11.72 -0.03 2.15
N THR A 73 12.99 0.29 2.41
CA THR A 73 13.88 0.91 1.42
C THR A 73 14.26 -0.07 0.30
N GLU A 74 14.60 -1.32 0.66
CA GLU A 74 14.90 -2.37 -0.30
C GLU A 74 13.64 -2.79 -1.07
N ALA A 75 12.50 -2.89 -0.39
CA ALA A 75 11.22 -3.13 -1.04
C ALA A 75 10.88 -2.05 -2.06
N GLN A 76 11.07 -0.78 -1.71
CA GLN A 76 10.89 0.36 -2.62
C GLN A 76 11.73 0.23 -3.89
N GLN A 77 13.02 -0.11 -3.76
CA GLN A 77 13.91 -0.30 -4.90
C GLN A 77 13.42 -1.42 -5.83
N ASP A 78 12.97 -2.51 -5.25
CA ASP A 78 12.46 -3.66 -6.00
C ASP A 78 11.14 -3.34 -6.72
N TYR A 79 10.18 -2.67 -6.09
CA TYR A 79 8.94 -2.25 -6.75
C TYR A 79 9.20 -1.22 -7.86
N LEU A 80 10.13 -0.29 -7.66
CA LEU A 80 10.54 0.65 -8.73
C LEU A 80 11.19 -0.09 -9.90
N SER A 81 12.06 -1.08 -9.61
CA SER A 81 12.65 -1.93 -10.64
C SER A 81 11.57 -2.68 -11.40
N PHE A 82 10.59 -3.29 -10.70
CA PHE A 82 9.45 -3.97 -11.32
C PHE A 82 8.70 -3.05 -12.28
N ILE A 83 8.25 -1.87 -11.84
CA ILE A 83 7.45 -0.95 -12.65
C ILE A 83 8.18 -0.53 -13.94
N ASN A 84 9.52 -0.48 -13.92
CA ASN A 84 10.35 -0.11 -15.05
C ASN A 84 10.67 -1.26 -16.01
N THR A 85 10.30 -2.51 -15.68
CA THR A 85 10.49 -3.65 -16.60
C THR A 85 9.44 -3.66 -17.72
N THR A 86 9.82 -4.20 -18.88
CA THR A 86 8.97 -4.23 -20.08
C THR A 86 7.65 -4.99 -19.87
N GLY A 87 7.66 -6.05 -19.03
CA GLY A 87 6.47 -6.90 -18.80
C GLY A 87 5.54 -6.40 -17.70
N ALA A 88 5.94 -5.42 -16.89
CA ALA A 88 5.24 -5.04 -15.67
C ALA A 88 3.79 -4.62 -15.89
N ARG A 89 3.52 -3.79 -16.91
CA ARG A 89 2.19 -3.20 -17.17
C ARG A 89 1.09 -4.22 -17.49
N HIS A 90 1.47 -5.41 -17.96
CA HIS A 90 0.53 -6.48 -18.30
C HIS A 90 0.38 -7.49 -17.16
N SER A 91 1.04 -7.26 -16.04
CA SER A 91 0.98 -8.12 -14.86
C SER A 91 -0.19 -7.73 -13.96
N ASP A 92 -0.90 -8.72 -13.43
CA ASP A 92 -2.00 -8.55 -12.47
C ASP A 92 -1.57 -7.84 -11.17
N VAL A 93 -0.26 -7.80 -10.89
CA VAL A 93 0.30 -7.13 -9.71
C VAL A 93 0.79 -5.70 -9.99
N TYR A 94 0.59 -5.18 -11.22
CA TYR A 94 1.07 -3.84 -11.59
C TYR A 94 0.46 -2.74 -10.72
N ASN A 95 -0.87 -2.75 -10.57
CA ASN A 95 -1.55 -1.78 -9.73
C ASN A 95 -1.14 -1.92 -8.26
N LEU A 96 -1.01 -3.16 -7.78
CA LEU A 96 -0.60 -3.46 -6.40
C LEU A 96 0.81 -2.92 -6.09
N ALA A 97 1.75 -2.95 -7.06
CA ALA A 97 3.08 -2.38 -6.85
C ALA A 97 3.04 -0.88 -6.56
N HIS A 98 2.10 -0.12 -7.17
CA HIS A 98 1.92 1.31 -6.87
C HIS A 98 1.39 1.53 -5.45
N TYR A 99 0.45 0.69 -5.00
CA TYR A 99 -0.05 0.72 -3.63
C TYR A 99 1.06 0.41 -2.62
N ASN A 100 1.84 -0.63 -2.86
CA ASN A 100 2.95 -1.03 -2.00
C ASN A 100 4.07 0.03 -1.93
N LEU A 101 4.37 0.69 -3.06
CA LEU A 101 5.26 1.86 -3.07
C LEU A 101 4.72 2.99 -2.20
N GLY A 102 3.41 3.25 -2.24
CA GLY A 102 2.77 4.19 -1.34
C GLY A 102 3.11 3.89 0.12
N TYR A 103 2.98 2.64 0.53
CA TYR A 103 3.32 2.21 1.89
C TYR A 103 4.82 2.26 2.21
N CYS A 104 5.70 1.91 1.26
CA CYS A 104 7.14 2.05 1.47
C CYS A 104 7.52 3.49 1.79
N TYR A 105 7.01 4.45 1.04
CA TYR A 105 7.25 5.86 1.28
C TYR A 105 6.56 6.36 2.57
N PHE A 106 5.35 5.89 2.86
CA PHE A 106 4.61 6.26 4.06
C PHE A 106 5.35 5.81 5.33
N ASN A 107 5.82 4.56 5.35
CA ASN A 107 6.60 4.01 6.48
C ASN A 107 7.94 4.74 6.67
N ASN A 108 8.54 5.22 5.57
CA ASN A 108 9.73 6.07 5.60
C ASN A 108 9.42 7.56 5.89
N LYS A 109 8.17 7.89 6.26
CA LYS A 109 7.70 9.27 6.55
C LYS A 109 7.85 10.25 5.38
N SER A 110 8.01 9.75 4.17
CA SER A 110 8.09 10.54 2.93
C SER A 110 6.69 10.76 2.36
N TYR A 111 5.84 11.51 3.09
CA TYR A 111 4.40 11.61 2.85
C TYR A 111 4.02 12.21 1.49
N THR A 112 4.80 13.15 0.96
CA THR A 112 4.58 13.72 -0.38
C THR A 112 4.77 12.66 -1.48
N SER A 113 5.79 11.81 -1.34
CA SER A 113 6.02 10.70 -2.26
C SER A 113 4.95 9.61 -2.09
N ALA A 114 4.59 9.27 -0.85
CA ALA A 114 3.52 8.33 -0.54
C ALA A 114 2.19 8.76 -1.19
N LEU A 115 1.82 10.03 -1.04
CA LEU A 115 0.64 10.63 -1.66
C LEU A 115 0.66 10.44 -3.19
N THR A 116 1.80 10.66 -3.83
CA THR A 116 1.95 10.49 -5.28
C THR A 116 1.66 9.04 -5.71
N TRP A 117 2.19 8.06 -4.98
CA TRP A 117 2.03 6.64 -5.33
C TRP A 117 0.64 6.10 -5.01
N PHE A 118 0.05 6.45 -3.88
CA PHE A 118 -1.34 6.09 -3.59
C PHE A 118 -2.32 6.70 -4.60
N ARG A 119 -2.10 7.94 -5.04
CA ARG A 119 -2.92 8.55 -6.10
C ARG A 119 -2.75 7.84 -7.44
N LYS A 120 -1.54 7.44 -7.81
CA LYS A 120 -1.33 6.60 -9.02
C LYS A 120 -2.11 5.30 -8.91
N PHE A 121 -2.04 4.61 -7.76
CA PHE A 121 -2.81 3.40 -7.52
C PHE A 121 -4.31 3.62 -7.68
N THR A 122 -4.90 4.61 -7.01
CA THR A 122 -6.35 4.88 -7.07
C THR A 122 -6.84 5.33 -8.45
N ASN A 123 -5.94 5.77 -9.35
CA ASN A 123 -6.26 6.09 -10.73
C ASN A 123 -6.16 4.88 -11.68
N LEU A 124 -5.42 3.85 -11.29
CA LEU A 124 -5.22 2.63 -12.07
C LEU A 124 -6.18 1.50 -11.67
N GLU A 125 -6.57 1.48 -10.39
CA GLU A 125 -7.38 0.42 -9.79
C GLU A 125 -8.84 0.85 -9.66
N ASP A 126 -9.76 0.05 -10.18
CA ASP A 126 -11.21 0.31 -10.13
C ASP A 126 -12.02 -0.83 -9.49
N ASN A 127 -11.44 -2.03 -9.38
CA ASN A 127 -12.12 -3.23 -8.94
C ASN A 127 -11.98 -3.49 -7.44
N ASN A 128 -10.77 -3.33 -6.88
CA ASN A 128 -10.50 -3.64 -5.48
C ASN A 128 -10.91 -2.50 -4.54
N LYS A 129 -12.22 -2.43 -4.23
CA LYS A 129 -12.79 -1.38 -3.38
C LYS A 129 -12.15 -1.30 -1.99
N THR A 130 -11.68 -2.41 -1.46
CA THR A 130 -11.01 -2.46 -0.14
C THR A 130 -9.66 -1.74 -0.19
N LEU A 131 -8.81 -2.05 -1.16
CA LEU A 131 -7.52 -1.37 -1.31
C LEU A 131 -7.69 0.09 -1.74
N ILE A 132 -8.71 0.41 -2.55
CA ILE A 132 -9.02 1.78 -2.94
C ILE A 132 -9.44 2.59 -1.70
N ALA A 133 -10.26 2.03 -0.81
CA ALA A 133 -10.68 2.69 0.42
C ALA A 133 -9.47 2.94 1.34
N ASP A 134 -8.63 1.93 1.55
CA ASP A 134 -7.42 2.08 2.35
C ASP A 134 -6.46 3.11 1.75
N ALA A 135 -6.18 3.05 0.44
CA ALA A 135 -5.34 4.05 -0.22
C ALA A 135 -5.88 5.48 -0.06
N ASN A 136 -7.22 5.69 -0.13
CA ASN A 136 -7.81 7.00 0.13
C ASN A 136 -7.67 7.44 1.59
N ASN A 137 -7.71 6.52 2.57
CA ASN A 137 -7.36 6.82 3.96
C ASN A 137 -5.91 7.30 4.06
N ARG A 138 -4.96 6.55 3.48
CA ARG A 138 -3.53 6.97 3.46
C ARG A 138 -3.31 8.30 2.74
N ILE A 139 -4.03 8.57 1.66
CA ILE A 139 -4.03 9.87 0.97
C ILE A 139 -4.51 10.98 1.93
N GLY A 140 -5.60 10.73 2.66
CA GLY A 140 -6.11 11.64 3.70
C GLY A 140 -5.07 11.91 4.78
N ASP A 141 -4.41 10.86 5.29
CA ASP A 141 -3.35 10.97 6.30
C ASP A 141 -2.16 11.78 5.79
N CYS A 142 -1.74 11.57 4.53
CA CYS A 142 -0.65 12.35 3.93
C CYS A 142 -1.01 13.83 3.83
N TYR A 143 -2.22 14.17 3.40
CA TYR A 143 -2.69 15.55 3.37
C TYR A 143 -2.80 16.15 4.78
N PHE A 144 -3.33 15.38 5.73
CA PHE A 144 -3.42 15.81 7.14
C PHE A 144 -2.06 16.17 7.72
N ILE A 145 -1.05 15.31 7.54
CA ILE A 145 0.32 15.55 8.04
C ILE A 145 0.95 16.77 7.36
N ASN A 146 0.61 17.03 6.11
CA ASN A 146 1.06 18.21 5.37
C ASN A 146 0.20 19.47 5.67
N HIS A 147 -0.72 19.42 6.64
CA HIS A 147 -1.65 20.49 7.01
C HIS A 147 -2.60 20.95 5.90
N ASP A 148 -2.79 20.14 4.86
CA ASP A 148 -3.77 20.37 3.81
C ASP A 148 -5.12 19.74 4.22
N PHE A 149 -5.78 20.42 5.16
CA PHE A 149 -7.00 19.90 5.79
C PHE A 149 -8.18 19.77 4.81
N GLU A 150 -8.25 20.63 3.82
CA GLU A 150 -9.32 20.55 2.81
C GLU A 150 -9.24 19.27 1.98
N ASN A 151 -8.05 18.94 1.48
CA ASN A 151 -7.84 17.71 0.70
C ASN A 151 -7.85 16.46 1.58
N ALA A 152 -7.44 16.55 2.86
CA ALA A 152 -7.60 15.47 3.82
C ALA A 152 -9.09 15.11 4.01
N GLU A 153 -9.94 16.11 4.30
CA GLU A 153 -11.38 15.91 4.46
C GLU A 153 -12.03 15.29 3.22
N LYS A 154 -11.69 15.79 2.03
CA LYS A 154 -12.18 15.23 0.76
C LYS A 154 -11.80 13.76 0.58
N SER A 155 -10.58 13.40 0.99
CA SER A 155 -10.07 12.01 0.85
C SER A 155 -10.80 11.06 1.78
N TYR A 156 -10.98 11.40 3.05
CA TYR A 156 -11.75 10.61 4.01
C TYR A 156 -13.22 10.49 3.61
N SER A 157 -13.82 11.57 3.09
CA SER A 157 -15.20 11.54 2.60
C SER A 157 -15.40 10.52 1.48
N LYS A 158 -14.43 10.34 0.58
CA LYS A 158 -14.49 9.31 -0.48
C LYS A 158 -14.56 7.90 0.10
N VAL A 159 -13.81 7.61 1.16
CA VAL A 159 -13.81 6.28 1.81
C VAL A 159 -15.18 5.95 2.36
N TYR A 160 -15.82 6.90 3.03
CA TYR A 160 -17.17 6.72 3.53
C TYR A 160 -18.17 6.42 2.40
N ALA A 161 -18.06 7.12 1.28
CA ALA A 161 -18.93 6.90 0.13
C ALA A 161 -18.76 5.51 -0.50
N LEU A 162 -17.54 4.95 -0.46
CA LEU A 162 -17.24 3.59 -0.94
C LEU A 162 -17.81 2.48 -0.04
N LYS A 163 -18.25 2.79 1.19
CA LYS A 163 -18.67 1.82 2.20
C LYS A 163 -17.66 0.71 2.44
N GLY A 164 -16.37 1.04 2.25
CA GLY A 164 -15.25 0.12 2.35
C GLY A 164 -14.79 -0.12 3.79
N SER A 165 -13.84 -1.03 3.93
CA SER A 165 -13.10 -1.21 5.17
C SER A 165 -12.43 0.10 5.59
N GLY A 166 -12.41 0.42 6.90
CA GLY A 166 -11.85 1.66 7.43
C GLY A 166 -12.73 2.91 7.21
N ALA A 167 -14.01 2.73 6.88
CA ALA A 167 -14.95 3.85 6.75
C ALA A 167 -15.25 4.53 8.10
N ASP A 168 -15.17 3.81 9.19
CA ASP A 168 -15.27 4.34 10.56
C ASP A 168 -14.04 5.21 10.90
N TYR A 169 -12.83 4.71 10.61
CA TYR A 169 -11.60 5.50 10.69
C TYR A 169 -11.71 6.79 9.87
N ALA A 170 -12.11 6.69 8.60
CA ALA A 170 -12.28 7.85 7.74
C ALA A 170 -13.28 8.86 8.30
N CYS A 171 -14.39 8.37 8.87
CA CYS A 171 -15.42 9.20 9.48
C CYS A 171 -14.89 9.95 10.71
N PHE A 172 -14.11 9.26 11.55
CA PHE A 172 -13.46 9.86 12.71
C PHE A 172 -12.45 10.93 12.30
N GLN A 173 -11.55 10.61 11.38
CA GLN A 173 -10.54 11.56 10.88
C GLN A 173 -11.17 12.77 10.18
N GLN A 174 -12.24 12.56 9.40
CA GLN A 174 -12.99 13.67 8.79
C GLN A 174 -13.52 14.61 9.86
N GLY A 175 -14.17 14.10 10.90
CA GLY A 175 -14.65 14.91 12.02
C GLY A 175 -13.52 15.64 12.73
N PHE A 176 -12.38 14.98 12.93
CA PHE A 176 -11.22 15.59 13.55
C PHE A 176 -10.67 16.77 12.73
N VAL A 177 -10.52 16.58 11.42
CA VAL A 177 -10.11 17.64 10.48
C VAL A 177 -11.07 18.83 10.50
N GLN A 178 -12.39 18.57 10.48
CA GLN A 178 -13.41 19.63 10.58
C GLN A 178 -13.26 20.47 11.87
N GLY A 179 -12.89 19.82 12.96
CA GLY A 179 -12.59 20.51 14.22
C GLY A 179 -11.38 21.44 14.11
N LEU A 180 -10.31 21.02 13.43
CA LEU A 180 -9.13 21.86 13.17
C LEU A 180 -9.47 23.07 12.27
N GLN A 181 -10.41 22.91 11.36
CA GLN A 181 -10.96 23.97 10.51
C GLN A 181 -11.99 24.85 11.25
N LYS A 182 -12.24 24.61 12.55
CA LYS A 182 -13.27 25.28 13.38
C LYS A 182 -14.71 25.06 12.88
N ASN A 183 -14.94 24.06 12.02
CA ASN A 183 -16.26 23.65 11.60
C ASN A 183 -16.87 22.69 12.63
N TYR A 184 -17.21 23.21 13.82
CA TYR A 184 -17.69 22.39 14.94
C TYR A 184 -19.04 21.72 14.66
N ASN A 185 -19.94 22.41 13.95
CA ASN A 185 -21.22 21.83 13.56
C ASN A 185 -21.04 20.65 12.59
N GLY A 186 -20.17 20.78 11.58
CA GLY A 186 -19.80 19.69 10.68
C GLY A 186 -19.19 18.51 11.42
N LYS A 187 -18.26 18.77 12.34
CA LYS A 187 -17.62 17.77 13.19
C LYS A 187 -18.66 16.97 13.99
N ILE A 188 -19.58 17.66 14.68
CA ILE A 188 -20.64 17.01 15.46
C ILE A 188 -21.50 16.11 14.56
N ALA A 189 -21.92 16.61 13.40
CA ALA A 189 -22.72 15.83 12.44
C ALA A 189 -21.97 14.60 11.94
N THR A 190 -20.70 14.74 11.60
CA THR A 190 -19.85 13.64 11.10
C THR A 190 -19.61 12.58 12.18
N LEU A 191 -19.31 12.98 13.40
CA LEU A 191 -19.06 12.04 14.51
C LEU A 191 -20.35 11.35 14.98
N ASN A 192 -21.50 12.03 14.98
CA ASN A 192 -22.80 11.37 15.22
C ASN A 192 -23.12 10.33 14.14
N ARG A 193 -22.76 10.60 12.89
CA ARG A 193 -22.87 9.60 11.81
C ARG A 193 -21.99 8.38 12.05
N LEU A 194 -20.75 8.57 12.54
CA LEU A 194 -19.87 7.47 12.94
C LEU A 194 -20.57 6.60 14.01
N ILE A 195 -21.03 7.21 15.11
CA ILE A 195 -21.69 6.50 16.21
C ILE A 195 -22.91 5.71 15.72
N SER A 196 -23.73 6.30 14.84
CA SER A 196 -24.95 5.65 14.35
C SER A 196 -24.71 4.55 13.33
N LYS A 197 -23.67 4.66 12.49
CA LYS A 197 -23.43 3.72 11.39
C LYS A 197 -22.40 2.63 11.72
N PHE A 198 -21.56 2.87 12.71
CA PHE A 198 -20.49 1.96 13.13
C PHE A 198 -20.50 1.76 14.65
N PRO A 199 -21.60 1.18 15.21
CA PRO A 199 -21.78 1.10 16.67
C PRO A 199 -20.73 0.25 17.40
N ASN A 200 -19.97 -0.58 16.67
CA ASN A 200 -18.89 -1.41 17.21
C ASN A 200 -17.49 -0.86 16.89
N SER A 201 -17.38 0.38 16.38
CA SER A 201 -16.09 0.98 16.07
C SER A 201 -15.32 1.32 17.34
N GLU A 202 -13.99 1.13 17.31
CA GLU A 202 -13.09 1.54 18.39
C GLU A 202 -13.06 3.05 18.62
N TYR A 203 -13.49 3.85 17.62
CA TYR A 203 -13.49 5.32 17.69
C TYR A 203 -14.72 5.92 18.40
N ILE A 204 -15.66 5.12 18.91
CA ILE A 204 -16.92 5.62 19.52
C ILE A 204 -16.64 6.52 20.73
N ALA A 205 -15.78 6.08 21.65
CA ALA A 205 -15.47 6.83 22.87
C ALA A 205 -14.82 8.17 22.56
N ASP A 206 -13.84 8.15 21.65
CA ASP A 206 -13.14 9.37 21.20
C ASP A 206 -14.08 10.31 20.46
N ALA A 207 -14.99 9.77 19.63
CA ALA A 207 -16.00 10.57 18.93
C ALA A 207 -16.95 11.27 19.90
N MET A 208 -17.43 10.59 20.95
CA MET A 208 -18.28 11.20 21.98
C MET A 208 -17.56 12.32 22.73
N TYR A 209 -16.30 12.08 23.09
CA TYR A 209 -15.45 13.11 23.73
C TYR A 209 -15.28 14.34 22.85
N GLU A 210 -14.96 14.13 21.57
CA GLU A 210 -14.74 15.21 20.60
C GLU A 210 -16.04 15.97 20.26
N ILE A 211 -17.20 15.33 20.30
CA ILE A 211 -18.52 15.99 20.21
C ILE A 211 -18.71 16.92 21.42
N GLY A 212 -18.49 16.41 22.64
CA GLY A 212 -18.59 17.22 23.86
C GLY A 212 -17.71 18.47 23.83
N ARG A 213 -16.45 18.31 23.41
CA ARG A 213 -15.52 19.44 23.19
C ARG A 213 -16.08 20.45 22.18
N SER A 214 -16.69 19.95 21.11
CA SER A 214 -17.23 20.84 20.06
C SER A 214 -18.40 21.68 20.57
N TYR A 215 -19.26 21.14 21.43
CA TYR A 215 -20.31 21.92 22.07
C TYR A 215 -19.76 23.02 23.00
N VAL A 216 -18.66 22.75 23.72
CA VAL A 216 -18.00 23.79 24.54
C VAL A 216 -17.43 24.90 23.65
N MET A 217 -16.95 24.58 22.46
CA MET A 217 -16.38 25.59 21.53
C MET A 217 -17.44 26.43 20.81
N LEU A 218 -18.69 25.99 20.80
CA LEU A 218 -19.84 26.68 20.18
C LEU A 218 -20.56 27.66 21.15
N ASN A 219 -20.32 27.53 22.47
CA ASN A 219 -20.84 28.40 23.51
C ASN A 219 -19.86 29.54 23.84
#